data_bdbd39a466eddf3e338a33b29d34ec2f
#
_entry.id   bdbd39a466eddf3e338a33b29d34ec2f
#
_cell.length_a   1.000
_cell.length_b   1.000
_cell.length_c   1.000
_cell.angle_alpha   90.00
_cell.angle_beta   90.00
_cell.angle_gamma   90.00
#
_symmetry.space_group_name_H-M   'P 1'
#
loop_
_entity.id
_entity.type
_entity.pdbx_description
1 polymer ?
#
loop_
_entity_poly.entity_id
_entity_poly.type
_entity_poly.pdbx_seq_one_letter_code
_entity_poly.pdbx_strand_id
1 'polypeptide(L)'
;MRKLVLTALIIALGACKTVPLTGRKQVALIPGAQMNAMAVDQYQQVLSESKVIKGTAQAQTVERVGRKIAAAVERYLTQKGHADMVKDFKWEFALIDENVANAWCMPGGKVAFYTGILGICQDEAGIAVVMGHEIAHAVASHGSERMSQGLIQQMGGVALQVAIKDQPEKTQSLYMTAYGIGSQYGAMLPFSRLHESEADKMGLVFMGMAGYDPREAPKFGERMAAQSGGNQPPEFMSTHPSHSTRIKDLNANMGEAMKYYLQTQQGQ
;
A
#
# COMPACT_ATOMS: atom_id res chain seq x y z
N MET A 1 28.54 -24.74 10.27
CA MET A 1 28.32 -23.80 9.17
C MET A 1 27.40 -24.33 8.07
N ARG A 2 27.69 -25.50 7.44
CA ARG A 2 26.85 -26.07 6.37
C ARG A 2 25.37 -26.30 6.75
N LYS A 3 25.07 -26.77 7.97
CA LYS A 3 23.69 -26.98 8.45
C LYS A 3 22.95 -25.65 8.68
N LEU A 4 23.62 -24.61 9.20
CA LEU A 4 23.05 -23.28 9.38
C LEU A 4 22.71 -22.60 8.04
N VAL A 5 23.59 -22.76 7.03
CA VAL A 5 23.35 -22.22 5.66
C VAL A 5 22.17 -22.94 4.99
N LEU A 6 22.05 -24.28 5.18
CA LEU A 6 20.91 -25.05 4.63
C LEU A 6 19.59 -24.64 5.29
N THR A 7 19.58 -24.44 6.60
CA THR A 7 18.38 -24.01 7.34
C THR A 7 17.96 -22.60 6.93
N ALA A 8 18.90 -21.67 6.76
CA ALA A 8 18.62 -20.32 6.28
C ALA A 8 18.06 -20.31 4.84
N LEU A 9 18.56 -21.21 3.97
CA LEU A 9 18.08 -21.33 2.58
C LEU A 9 16.65 -21.89 2.53
N ILE A 10 16.29 -22.83 3.41
CA ILE A 10 14.94 -23.42 3.48
C ILE A 10 13.93 -22.39 4.01
N ILE A 11 14.31 -21.56 4.97
CA ILE A 11 13.46 -20.47 5.48
C ILE A 11 13.20 -19.41 4.39
N ALA A 12 14.21 -19.10 3.57
CA ALA A 12 14.06 -18.15 2.47
C ALA A 12 13.10 -18.63 1.38
N LEU A 13 13.04 -19.93 1.11
CA LEU A 13 12.13 -20.51 0.11
C LEU A 13 10.66 -20.52 0.55
N GLY A 14 10.38 -20.59 1.86
CA GLY A 14 9.02 -20.55 2.42
C GLY A 14 8.45 -19.13 2.57
N ALA A 15 9.30 -18.10 2.48
CA ALA A 15 8.92 -16.70 2.70
C ALA A 15 8.49 -15.94 1.43
N CYS A 16 8.44 -16.62 0.26
CA CYS A 16 8.02 -15.99 -0.99
C CYS A 16 6.50 -16.08 -1.17
N LYS A 17 5.85 -14.92 -1.31
CA LYS A 17 4.44 -14.80 -1.74
C LYS A 17 4.37 -14.27 -3.17
N THR A 18 3.22 -14.48 -3.82
CA THR A 18 2.95 -13.94 -5.15
C THR A 18 1.88 -12.86 -5.03
N VAL A 19 2.16 -11.68 -5.57
CA VAL A 19 1.17 -10.60 -5.67
C VAL A 19 0.13 -11.01 -6.72
N PRO A 20 -1.17 -10.90 -6.42
CA PRO A 20 -2.23 -11.19 -7.40
C PRO A 20 -2.04 -10.41 -8.68
N LEU A 21 -2.78 -10.32 -9.61
CA LEU A 21 -2.77 -9.46 -10.80
C LEU A 21 -1.40 -9.27 -11.49
N THR A 22 -0.32 -9.01 -10.75
CA THR A 22 1.01 -8.75 -11.32
C THR A 22 1.89 -10.00 -11.42
N GLY A 23 1.61 -11.04 -10.63
CA GLY A 23 2.40 -12.26 -10.56
C GLY A 23 3.80 -12.10 -9.94
N ARG A 24 4.12 -10.89 -9.42
CA ARG A 24 5.41 -10.59 -8.82
C ARG A 24 5.65 -11.43 -7.55
N LYS A 25 6.87 -11.90 -7.39
CA LYS A 25 7.31 -12.55 -6.15
C LYS A 25 7.76 -11.50 -5.15
N GLN A 26 7.36 -11.67 -3.89
CA GLN A 26 7.74 -10.79 -2.79
C GLN A 26 8.19 -11.59 -1.58
N VAL A 27 9.03 -10.97 -0.74
CA VAL A 27 9.50 -11.57 0.51
C VAL A 27 8.54 -11.16 1.63
N ALA A 28 8.00 -12.16 2.34
CA ALA A 28 7.11 -11.96 3.47
C ALA A 28 7.57 -12.82 4.66
N LEU A 29 8.48 -12.28 5.47
CA LEU A 29 9.05 -12.97 6.63
C LEU A 29 8.06 -13.05 7.81
N ILE A 30 7.10 -12.12 7.85
CA ILE A 30 6.12 -12.05 8.94
C ILE A 30 4.84 -12.76 8.47
N PRO A 31 4.32 -13.73 9.24
CA PRO A 31 3.08 -14.41 8.92
C PRO A 31 1.89 -13.45 8.79
N GLY A 32 1.00 -13.68 7.82
CA GLY A 32 -0.16 -12.81 7.57
C GLY A 32 -1.08 -12.67 8.78
N ALA A 33 -1.31 -13.75 9.55
CA ALA A 33 -2.10 -13.69 10.77
C ALA A 33 -1.51 -12.74 11.82
N GLN A 34 -0.18 -12.73 11.98
CA GLN A 34 0.50 -11.82 12.88
C GLN A 34 0.39 -10.36 12.37
N MET A 35 0.55 -10.14 11.06
CA MET A 35 0.35 -8.83 10.47
C MET A 35 -1.07 -8.30 10.70
N ASN A 36 -2.09 -9.15 10.53
CA ASN A 36 -3.48 -8.77 10.76
C ASN A 36 -3.74 -8.44 12.24
N ALA A 37 -3.18 -9.21 13.19
CA ALA A 37 -3.31 -8.93 14.62
C ALA A 37 -2.69 -7.58 14.99
N MET A 38 -1.46 -7.33 14.58
CA MET A 38 -0.78 -6.03 14.80
C MET A 38 -1.56 -4.87 14.18
N ALA A 39 -2.13 -5.07 13.00
CA ALA A 39 -2.94 -4.05 12.31
C ALA A 39 -4.23 -3.73 13.08
N VAL A 40 -4.91 -4.73 13.66
CA VAL A 40 -6.11 -4.51 14.48
C VAL A 40 -5.77 -3.69 15.71
N ASP A 41 -4.71 -4.04 16.43
CA ASP A 41 -4.29 -3.31 17.64
C ASP A 41 -3.93 -1.85 17.32
N GLN A 42 -3.14 -1.64 16.28
CA GLN A 42 -2.74 -0.31 15.84
C GLN A 42 -3.94 0.53 15.33
N TYR A 43 -4.87 -0.10 14.60
CA TYR A 43 -6.09 0.57 14.15
C TYR A 43 -6.94 1.04 15.33
N GLN A 44 -7.16 0.18 16.32
CA GLN A 44 -7.91 0.55 17.52
C GLN A 44 -7.22 1.67 18.30
N GLN A 45 -5.90 1.63 18.42
CA GLN A 45 -5.13 2.70 19.04
C GLN A 45 -5.34 4.03 18.30
N VAL A 46 -5.17 4.07 16.97
CA VAL A 46 -5.38 5.28 16.17
C VAL A 46 -6.80 5.81 16.36
N LEU A 47 -7.83 4.96 16.31
CA LEU A 47 -9.21 5.40 16.50
C LEU A 47 -9.49 5.93 17.91
N SER A 48 -8.82 5.40 18.93
CA SER A 48 -8.97 5.88 20.32
C SER A 48 -8.32 7.23 20.56
N GLU A 49 -7.26 7.54 19.80
CA GLU A 49 -6.50 8.80 19.89
C GLU A 49 -7.05 9.88 18.92
N SER A 50 -7.97 9.52 18.01
CA SER A 50 -8.47 10.38 16.96
C SER A 50 -9.93 10.73 17.15
N LYS A 51 -10.34 11.89 16.63
CA LYS A 51 -11.76 12.26 16.54
C LYS A 51 -12.41 11.59 15.33
N VAL A 52 -13.04 10.44 15.54
CA VAL A 52 -13.74 9.70 14.47
C VAL A 52 -15.12 10.31 14.21
N ILE A 53 -15.36 10.67 12.95
CA ILE A 53 -16.66 11.17 12.48
C ILE A 53 -17.58 9.99 12.16
N LYS A 54 -18.79 10.00 12.73
CA LYS A 54 -19.83 8.98 12.49
C LYS A 54 -21.14 9.65 12.08
N GLY A 55 -21.91 8.98 11.23
CA GLY A 55 -23.29 9.38 10.90
C GLY A 55 -23.42 10.58 9.96
N THR A 56 -22.34 11.26 9.60
CA THR A 56 -22.37 12.37 8.62
C THR A 56 -22.43 11.85 7.20
N ALA A 57 -22.89 12.68 6.25
CA ALA A 57 -22.91 12.33 4.83
C ALA A 57 -21.53 11.95 4.30
N GLN A 58 -20.47 12.65 4.74
CA GLN A 58 -19.09 12.34 4.35
C GLN A 58 -18.65 10.96 4.87
N ALA A 59 -18.87 10.65 6.15
CA ALA A 59 -18.53 9.36 6.72
C ALA A 59 -19.30 8.21 6.03
N GLN A 60 -20.60 8.40 5.78
CA GLN A 60 -21.42 7.44 5.04
C GLN A 60 -20.92 7.24 3.61
N THR A 61 -20.45 8.31 2.95
CA THR A 61 -19.89 8.21 1.60
C THR A 61 -18.58 7.40 1.59
N VAL A 62 -17.64 7.69 2.51
CA VAL A 62 -16.39 6.92 2.66
C VAL A 62 -16.69 5.44 2.91
N GLU A 63 -17.62 5.14 3.83
CA GLU A 63 -18.01 3.75 4.11
C GLU A 63 -18.66 3.07 2.90
N ARG A 64 -19.57 3.73 2.21
CA ARG A 64 -20.26 3.20 1.02
C ARG A 64 -19.27 2.89 -0.10
N VAL A 65 -18.36 3.82 -0.41
CA VAL A 65 -17.31 3.60 -1.41
C VAL A 65 -16.41 2.44 -0.99
N GLY A 66 -15.97 2.43 0.28
CA GLY A 66 -15.13 1.36 0.82
C GLY A 66 -15.76 -0.01 0.69
N ARG A 67 -17.04 -0.16 1.05
CA ARG A 67 -17.76 -1.43 0.91
C ARG A 67 -17.91 -1.89 -0.55
N LYS A 68 -18.15 -0.96 -1.49
CA LYS A 68 -18.20 -1.28 -2.92
C LYS A 68 -16.85 -1.76 -3.45
N ILE A 69 -15.75 -1.09 -3.08
CA ILE A 69 -14.39 -1.50 -3.47
C ILE A 69 -14.05 -2.84 -2.83
N ALA A 70 -14.31 -3.05 -1.54
CA ALA A 70 -14.06 -4.31 -0.85
C ALA A 70 -14.77 -5.49 -1.51
N ALA A 71 -16.07 -5.34 -1.82
CA ALA A 71 -16.84 -6.34 -2.53
C ALA A 71 -16.30 -6.62 -3.95
N ALA A 72 -15.79 -5.60 -4.65
CA ALA A 72 -15.13 -5.76 -5.94
C ALA A 72 -13.81 -6.55 -5.82
N VAL A 73 -13.01 -6.25 -4.80
CA VAL A 73 -11.77 -6.98 -4.49
C VAL A 73 -12.03 -8.46 -4.21
N GLU A 74 -13.01 -8.76 -3.36
CA GLU A 74 -13.38 -10.15 -3.04
C GLU A 74 -13.84 -10.92 -4.28
N ARG A 75 -14.68 -10.30 -5.12
CA ARG A 75 -15.10 -10.89 -6.40
C ARG A 75 -13.91 -11.12 -7.34
N TYR A 76 -13.03 -10.12 -7.49
CA TYR A 76 -11.85 -10.23 -8.34
C TYR A 76 -10.94 -11.37 -7.91
N LEU A 77 -10.60 -11.43 -6.62
CA LEU A 77 -9.72 -12.46 -6.09
C LEU A 77 -10.36 -13.86 -6.17
N THR A 78 -11.66 -13.97 -5.97
CA THR A 78 -12.40 -15.23 -6.16
C THR A 78 -12.33 -15.69 -7.61
N GLN A 79 -12.57 -14.80 -8.57
CA GLN A 79 -12.48 -15.11 -10.00
C GLN A 79 -11.07 -15.53 -10.44
N LYS A 80 -10.04 -15.03 -9.75
CA LYS A 80 -8.62 -15.36 -10.01
C LYS A 80 -8.09 -16.54 -9.21
N GLY A 81 -8.91 -17.18 -8.36
CA GLY A 81 -8.50 -18.31 -7.53
C GLY A 81 -7.64 -17.91 -6.31
N HIS A 82 -7.75 -16.67 -5.85
CA HIS A 82 -6.98 -16.10 -4.75
C HIS A 82 -7.85 -15.62 -3.58
N ALA A 83 -9.06 -16.16 -3.42
CA ALA A 83 -10.00 -15.75 -2.36
C ALA A 83 -9.42 -15.90 -0.93
N ASP A 84 -8.48 -16.83 -0.74
CA ASP A 84 -7.77 -17.04 0.51
C ASP A 84 -6.98 -15.83 1.01
N MET A 85 -6.58 -14.92 0.13
CA MET A 85 -5.79 -13.73 0.48
C MET A 85 -6.57 -12.73 1.35
N VAL A 86 -7.88 -12.69 1.22
CA VAL A 86 -8.75 -11.75 1.94
C VAL A 86 -9.79 -12.45 2.82
N LYS A 87 -9.73 -13.77 2.95
CA LYS A 87 -10.70 -14.55 3.76
C LYS A 87 -10.77 -14.10 5.23
N ASP A 88 -9.65 -13.63 5.77
CA ASP A 88 -9.53 -13.16 7.15
C ASP A 88 -9.67 -11.63 7.27
N PHE A 89 -10.00 -10.93 6.18
CA PHE A 89 -10.22 -9.50 6.22
C PHE A 89 -11.57 -9.20 6.88
N LYS A 90 -11.53 -8.27 7.83
CA LYS A 90 -12.72 -7.70 8.46
C LYS A 90 -12.74 -6.21 8.12
N TRP A 91 -13.41 -5.89 7.02
CA TRP A 91 -13.45 -4.55 6.47
C TRP A 91 -14.06 -3.55 7.45
N GLU A 92 -13.30 -2.53 7.79
CA GLU A 92 -13.74 -1.39 8.59
C GLU A 92 -13.27 -0.10 7.92
N PHE A 93 -14.13 0.91 7.92
CA PHE A 93 -13.89 2.19 7.27
C PHE A 93 -14.16 3.30 8.27
N ALA A 94 -13.16 4.12 8.55
CA ALA A 94 -13.27 5.26 9.45
C ALA A 94 -12.98 6.57 8.71
N LEU A 95 -13.69 7.64 9.10
CA LEU A 95 -13.34 9.00 8.73
C LEU A 95 -12.86 9.73 9.99
N ILE A 96 -11.63 10.23 9.95
CA ILE A 96 -10.98 10.96 11.04
C ILE A 96 -11.08 12.46 10.76
N ASP A 97 -11.54 13.23 11.77
CA ASP A 97 -11.67 14.67 11.69
C ASP A 97 -10.31 15.35 11.91
N GLU A 98 -9.51 15.33 10.87
CA GLU A 98 -8.21 15.97 10.87
C GLU A 98 -7.93 16.52 9.47
N ASN A 99 -7.50 17.78 9.39
CA ASN A 99 -7.24 18.47 8.13
C ASN A 99 -5.87 18.07 7.53
N VAL A 100 -5.66 16.77 7.39
CA VAL A 100 -4.50 16.17 6.75
C VAL A 100 -4.96 15.48 5.48
N ALA A 101 -4.32 15.75 4.36
CA ALA A 101 -4.61 15.06 3.11
C ALA A 101 -3.94 13.68 3.12
N ASN A 102 -4.58 12.71 3.79
CA ASN A 102 -4.07 11.35 3.93
C ASN A 102 -5.20 10.31 3.98
N ALA A 103 -4.85 9.08 3.67
CA ALA A 103 -5.65 7.87 3.86
C ALA A 103 -4.69 6.67 3.95
N TRP A 104 -5.16 5.56 4.53
CA TRP A 104 -4.37 4.32 4.57
C TRP A 104 -5.27 3.10 4.74
N CYS A 105 -4.76 1.94 4.34
CA CYS A 105 -5.34 0.64 4.60
C CYS A 105 -4.31 -0.30 5.21
N MET A 106 -4.57 -0.73 6.45
CA MET A 106 -3.75 -1.74 7.12
C MET A 106 -4.17 -3.16 6.73
N PRO A 107 -3.30 -4.16 6.92
CA PRO A 107 -3.65 -5.58 6.78
C PRO A 107 -4.94 -5.95 7.50
N GLY A 108 -5.69 -6.90 6.95
CA GLY A 108 -6.99 -7.28 7.51
C GLY A 108 -8.15 -6.34 7.18
N GLY A 109 -7.95 -5.35 6.29
CA GLY A 109 -9.01 -4.49 5.76
C GLY A 109 -9.41 -3.34 6.69
N LYS A 110 -8.47 -2.78 7.44
CA LYS A 110 -8.67 -1.63 8.34
C LYS A 110 -8.32 -0.34 7.62
N VAL A 111 -9.33 0.46 7.25
CA VAL A 111 -9.19 1.65 6.41
C VAL A 111 -9.51 2.90 7.20
N ALA A 112 -8.67 3.93 7.09
CA ALA A 112 -8.99 5.27 7.56
C ALA A 112 -8.74 6.31 6.47
N PHE A 113 -9.66 7.26 6.42
CA PHE A 113 -9.56 8.49 5.64
C PHE A 113 -9.52 9.67 6.59
N TYR A 114 -8.80 10.70 6.23
CA TYR A 114 -8.78 11.98 6.94
C TYR A 114 -9.61 13.01 6.17
N THR A 115 -10.26 13.93 6.89
CA THR A 115 -11.14 14.93 6.24
C THR A 115 -10.40 15.80 5.23
N GLY A 116 -9.11 16.07 5.44
CA GLY A 116 -8.30 16.90 4.53
C GLY A 116 -8.16 16.36 3.11
N ILE A 117 -8.25 15.02 2.89
CA ILE A 117 -8.14 14.47 1.53
C ILE A 117 -9.45 14.60 0.73
N LEU A 118 -10.59 14.74 1.41
CA LEU A 118 -11.91 14.75 0.75
C LEU A 118 -12.07 15.90 -0.24
N GLY A 119 -11.48 17.07 0.06
CA GLY A 119 -11.48 18.21 -0.84
C GLY A 119 -10.74 17.95 -2.16
N ILE A 120 -9.70 17.12 -2.13
CA ILE A 120 -8.92 16.70 -3.29
C ILE A 120 -9.66 15.61 -4.07
N CYS A 121 -10.33 14.71 -3.35
CA CYS A 121 -11.19 13.69 -3.95
C CYS A 121 -12.36 14.29 -4.75
N GLN A 122 -12.98 15.37 -4.22
CA GLN A 122 -14.13 16.09 -4.76
C GLN A 122 -15.44 15.30 -4.69
N ASP A 123 -15.46 14.05 -5.16
CA ASP A 123 -16.64 13.19 -5.26
C ASP A 123 -16.34 11.71 -4.90
N GLU A 124 -17.35 10.84 -5.07
CA GLU A 124 -17.21 9.40 -4.82
C GLU A 124 -16.17 8.73 -5.73
N ALA A 125 -16.02 9.19 -6.97
CA ALA A 125 -15.06 8.60 -7.89
C ALA A 125 -13.62 8.92 -7.45
N GLY A 126 -13.36 10.14 -6.99
CA GLY A 126 -12.07 10.50 -6.38
C GLY A 126 -11.80 9.76 -5.07
N ILE A 127 -12.81 9.55 -4.22
CA ILE A 127 -12.66 8.70 -3.02
C ILE A 127 -12.35 7.26 -3.45
N ALA A 128 -12.97 6.74 -4.52
CA ALA A 128 -12.72 5.39 -5.02
C ALA A 128 -11.29 5.22 -5.57
N VAL A 129 -10.69 6.26 -6.15
CA VAL A 129 -9.28 6.25 -6.57
C VAL A 129 -8.38 5.98 -5.36
N VAL A 130 -8.51 6.78 -4.30
CA VAL A 130 -7.71 6.63 -3.08
C VAL A 130 -8.01 5.30 -2.40
N MET A 131 -9.29 4.97 -2.22
CA MET A 131 -9.73 3.72 -1.58
C MET A 131 -9.18 2.48 -2.31
N GLY A 132 -9.27 2.46 -3.64
CA GLY A 132 -8.77 1.36 -4.46
C GLY A 132 -7.26 1.20 -4.35
N HIS A 133 -6.52 2.32 -4.33
CA HIS A 133 -5.07 2.36 -4.16
C HIS A 133 -4.65 1.82 -2.78
N GLU A 134 -5.27 2.30 -1.70
CA GLU A 134 -4.95 1.86 -0.34
C GLU A 134 -5.29 0.39 -0.10
N ILE A 135 -6.45 -0.05 -0.55
CA ILE A 135 -6.84 -1.46 -0.48
C ILE A 135 -5.89 -2.33 -1.32
N ALA A 136 -5.42 -1.85 -2.48
CA ALA A 136 -4.44 -2.57 -3.29
C ALA A 136 -3.12 -2.78 -2.54
N HIS A 137 -2.64 -1.79 -1.77
CA HIS A 137 -1.46 -1.97 -0.90
C HIS A 137 -1.66 -3.09 0.13
N ALA A 138 -2.83 -3.17 0.76
CA ALA A 138 -3.13 -4.21 1.74
C ALA A 138 -3.24 -5.60 1.09
N VAL A 139 -3.94 -5.72 -0.05
CA VAL A 139 -4.10 -6.96 -0.82
C VAL A 139 -2.76 -7.47 -1.35
N ALA A 140 -1.92 -6.58 -1.89
CA ALA A 140 -0.57 -6.90 -2.34
C ALA A 140 0.41 -7.16 -1.18
N SER A 141 -0.01 -6.96 0.07
CA SER A 141 0.82 -7.13 1.28
C SER A 141 2.09 -6.27 1.28
N HIS A 142 2.05 -5.08 0.68
CA HIS A 142 3.19 -4.17 0.59
C HIS A 142 3.76 -3.76 1.96
N GLY A 143 2.89 -3.61 2.97
CA GLY A 143 3.31 -3.37 4.36
C GLY A 143 4.16 -4.51 4.94
N SER A 144 3.75 -5.76 4.72
CA SER A 144 4.50 -6.95 5.15
C SER A 144 5.85 -7.05 4.43
N GLU A 145 5.89 -6.76 3.13
CA GLU A 145 7.11 -6.75 2.35
C GLU A 145 8.07 -5.66 2.83
N ARG A 146 7.59 -4.42 3.05
CA ARG A 146 8.41 -3.32 3.61
C ARG A 146 9.00 -3.66 4.99
N MET A 147 8.21 -4.26 5.88
CA MET A 147 8.70 -4.71 7.19
C MET A 147 9.76 -5.80 7.03
N SER A 148 9.56 -6.75 6.12
CA SER A 148 10.53 -7.82 5.85
C SER A 148 11.84 -7.27 5.29
N GLN A 149 11.76 -6.31 4.38
CA GLN A 149 12.93 -5.61 3.82
C GLN A 149 13.68 -4.83 4.91
N GLY A 150 12.95 -4.12 5.79
CA GLY A 150 13.54 -3.43 6.94
C GLY A 150 14.29 -4.37 7.88
N LEU A 151 13.71 -5.54 8.18
CA LEU A 151 14.38 -6.57 8.98
C LEU A 151 15.66 -7.08 8.29
N ILE A 152 15.61 -7.36 7.00
CA ILE A 152 16.80 -7.79 6.23
C ILE A 152 17.87 -6.71 6.23
N GLN A 153 17.48 -5.45 6.04
CA GLN A 153 18.41 -4.32 6.10
C GLN A 153 19.05 -4.20 7.49
N GLN A 154 18.26 -4.29 8.56
CA GLN A 154 18.78 -4.24 9.93
C GLN A 154 19.76 -5.38 10.21
N MET A 155 19.42 -6.61 9.84
CA MET A 155 20.29 -7.78 10.00
C MET A 155 21.60 -7.63 9.21
N GLY A 156 21.53 -7.11 7.97
CA GLY A 156 22.71 -6.81 7.15
C GLY A 156 23.61 -5.76 7.80
N GLY A 157 23.04 -4.72 8.39
CA GLY A 157 23.79 -3.70 9.15
C GLY A 157 24.51 -4.29 10.37
N VAL A 158 23.82 -5.13 11.15
CA VAL A 158 24.42 -5.82 12.29
C VAL A 158 25.56 -6.75 11.84
N ALA A 159 25.35 -7.53 10.78
CA ALA A 159 26.37 -8.42 10.23
C ALA A 159 27.61 -7.64 9.75
N LEU A 160 27.41 -6.50 9.07
CA LEU A 160 28.49 -5.61 8.65
C LEU A 160 29.25 -5.06 9.87
N GLN A 161 28.53 -4.57 10.89
CA GLN A 161 29.14 -4.03 12.11
C GLN A 161 30.02 -5.08 12.80
N VAL A 162 29.58 -6.33 12.89
CA VAL A 162 30.38 -7.44 13.45
C VAL A 162 31.62 -7.72 12.58
N ALA A 163 31.46 -7.68 11.25
CA ALA A 163 32.56 -7.96 10.31
C ALA A 163 33.66 -6.89 10.37
N ILE A 164 33.31 -5.63 10.67
CA ILE A 164 34.26 -4.51 10.67
C ILE A 164 34.65 -4.05 12.08
N LYS A 165 34.26 -4.77 13.13
CA LYS A 165 34.46 -4.38 14.54
C LYS A 165 35.92 -4.08 14.93
N ASP A 166 36.88 -4.75 14.27
CA ASP A 166 38.32 -4.61 14.53
C ASP A 166 38.98 -3.54 13.63
N GLN A 167 38.20 -2.84 12.79
CA GLN A 167 38.68 -1.73 11.96
C GLN A 167 38.75 -0.43 12.76
N PRO A 168 39.59 0.55 12.34
CA PRO A 168 39.57 1.89 12.96
C PRO A 168 38.18 2.54 12.90
N GLU A 169 37.80 3.30 13.92
CA GLU A 169 36.47 3.90 14.07
C GLU A 169 36.03 4.70 12.83
N LYS A 170 36.94 5.49 12.23
CA LYS A 170 36.67 6.21 10.98
C LYS A 170 36.30 5.28 9.83
N THR A 171 36.93 4.10 9.76
CA THR A 171 36.66 3.08 8.74
C THR A 171 35.28 2.45 8.98
N GLN A 172 34.99 2.09 10.25
CA GLN A 172 33.66 1.57 10.62
C GLN A 172 32.55 2.56 10.25
N SER A 173 32.71 3.83 10.60
CA SER A 173 31.74 4.90 10.26
C SER A 173 31.55 5.04 8.75
N LEU A 174 32.63 4.98 7.95
CA LEU A 174 32.55 5.05 6.51
C LEU A 174 31.75 3.88 5.92
N TYR A 175 32.04 2.64 6.34
CA TYR A 175 31.34 1.44 5.85
C TYR A 175 29.85 1.45 6.26
N MET A 176 29.52 1.82 7.49
CA MET A 176 28.13 1.90 7.95
C MET A 176 27.36 2.99 7.22
N THR A 177 27.97 4.15 6.95
CA THR A 177 27.37 5.22 6.15
C THR A 177 27.12 4.74 4.71
N ALA A 178 28.10 4.12 4.09
CA ALA A 178 27.97 3.59 2.72
C ALA A 178 26.89 2.50 2.62
N TYR A 179 26.79 1.62 3.63
CA TYR A 179 25.73 0.62 3.73
C TYR A 179 24.34 1.27 3.86
N GLY A 180 24.19 2.26 4.74
CA GLY A 180 22.93 2.97 4.92
C GLY A 180 22.47 3.65 3.62
N ILE A 181 23.35 4.39 2.97
CA ILE A 181 23.07 5.05 1.69
C ILE A 181 22.79 4.02 0.60
N GLY A 182 23.64 2.99 0.46
CA GLY A 182 23.48 1.96 -0.57
C GLY A 182 22.20 1.16 -0.43
N SER A 183 21.82 0.76 0.79
CA SER A 183 20.58 0.05 1.04
C SER A 183 19.35 0.93 0.81
N GLN A 184 19.39 2.19 1.20
CA GLN A 184 18.29 3.14 0.99
C GLN A 184 18.05 3.41 -0.49
N TYR A 185 19.06 3.80 -1.23
CA TYR A 185 18.93 4.20 -2.63
C TYR A 185 18.94 3.03 -3.60
N GLY A 186 19.68 1.96 -3.30
CA GLY A 186 19.80 0.78 -4.16
C GLY A 186 18.71 -0.27 -3.99
N ALA A 187 18.02 -0.28 -2.84
CA ALA A 187 16.97 -1.26 -2.56
C ALA A 187 15.65 -0.60 -2.16
N MET A 188 15.59 0.10 -1.01
CA MET A 188 14.32 0.54 -0.42
C MET A 188 13.51 1.47 -1.34
N LEU A 189 14.13 2.49 -1.94
CA LEU A 189 13.43 3.42 -2.84
C LEU A 189 12.93 2.78 -4.15
N PRO A 190 13.70 1.94 -4.86
CA PRO A 190 13.18 1.20 -6.01
C PRO A 190 11.98 0.32 -5.68
N PHE A 191 12.00 -0.39 -4.54
CA PHE A 191 10.85 -1.18 -4.09
C PHE A 191 9.64 -0.32 -3.76
N SER A 192 9.82 0.86 -3.13
CA SER A 192 8.73 1.78 -2.87
C SER A 192 8.03 2.21 -4.16
N ARG A 193 8.77 2.58 -5.21
CA ARG A 193 8.20 2.94 -6.52
C ARG A 193 7.46 1.77 -7.18
N LEU A 194 8.00 0.55 -7.04
CA LEU A 194 7.34 -0.65 -7.54
C LEU A 194 6.00 -0.89 -6.85
N HIS A 195 5.94 -0.74 -5.53
CA HIS A 195 4.70 -0.87 -4.76
C HIS A 195 3.64 0.16 -5.18
N GLU A 196 4.04 1.41 -5.43
CA GLU A 196 3.13 2.44 -5.92
C GLU A 196 2.54 2.08 -7.29
N SER A 197 3.39 1.68 -8.24
CA SER A 197 2.95 1.27 -9.58
C SER A 197 2.03 0.05 -9.55
N GLU A 198 2.31 -0.90 -8.65
CA GLU A 198 1.48 -2.08 -8.41
C GLU A 198 0.12 -1.71 -7.82
N ALA A 199 0.11 -0.84 -6.81
CA ALA A 199 -1.11 -0.35 -6.16
C ALA A 199 -1.97 0.46 -7.12
N ASP A 200 -1.39 1.31 -7.96
CA ASP A 200 -2.09 2.05 -9.00
C ASP A 200 -2.79 1.11 -10.00
N LYS A 201 -2.06 0.12 -10.52
CA LYS A 201 -2.61 -0.84 -11.47
C LYS A 201 -3.76 -1.66 -10.87
N MET A 202 -3.60 -2.16 -9.65
CA MET A 202 -4.63 -2.94 -8.97
C MET A 202 -5.81 -2.06 -8.57
N GLY A 203 -5.56 -0.85 -8.08
CA GLY A 203 -6.57 0.13 -7.68
C GLY A 203 -7.49 0.52 -8.83
N LEU A 204 -6.93 0.75 -10.03
CA LEU A 204 -7.71 1.00 -11.24
C LEU A 204 -8.69 -0.14 -11.55
N VAL A 205 -8.24 -1.39 -11.46
CA VAL A 205 -9.10 -2.56 -11.68
C VAL A 205 -10.19 -2.64 -10.62
N PHE A 206 -9.84 -2.44 -9.34
CA PHE A 206 -10.79 -2.53 -8.24
C PHE A 206 -11.88 -1.46 -8.33
N MET A 207 -11.53 -0.20 -8.65
CA MET A 207 -12.52 0.85 -8.82
C MET A 207 -13.42 0.59 -10.04
N GLY A 208 -12.87 0.10 -11.16
CA GLY A 208 -13.66 -0.29 -12.34
C GLY A 208 -14.67 -1.39 -12.03
N MET A 209 -14.26 -2.45 -11.32
CA MET A 209 -15.14 -3.53 -10.88
C MET A 209 -16.18 -3.10 -9.83
N ALA A 210 -15.90 -2.02 -9.09
CA ALA A 210 -16.85 -1.41 -8.16
C ALA A 210 -17.85 -0.46 -8.85
N GLY A 211 -17.71 -0.24 -10.16
CA GLY A 211 -18.58 0.63 -10.97
C GLY A 211 -18.18 2.10 -10.96
N TYR A 212 -16.98 2.43 -10.47
CA TYR A 212 -16.42 3.77 -10.57
C TYR A 212 -15.55 3.92 -11.82
N ASP A 213 -15.63 5.07 -12.49
CA ASP A 213 -14.90 5.32 -13.74
C ASP A 213 -13.38 5.43 -13.48
N PRO A 214 -12.55 4.50 -14.00
CA PRO A 214 -11.10 4.53 -13.75
C PRO A 214 -10.39 5.77 -14.31
N ARG A 215 -11.01 6.48 -15.27
CA ARG A 215 -10.46 7.71 -15.87
C ARG A 215 -10.38 8.88 -14.88
N GLU A 216 -10.98 8.72 -13.70
CA GLU A 216 -10.83 9.69 -12.61
C GLU A 216 -9.42 9.62 -11.96
N ALA A 217 -8.73 8.49 -12.00
CA ALA A 217 -7.44 8.34 -11.33
C ALA A 217 -6.34 9.29 -11.87
N PRO A 218 -6.13 9.45 -13.19
CA PRO A 218 -5.21 10.47 -13.70
C PRO A 218 -5.57 11.89 -13.27
N LYS A 219 -6.87 12.26 -13.28
CA LYS A 219 -7.34 13.58 -12.87
C LYS A 219 -7.12 13.83 -11.36
N PHE A 220 -7.36 12.82 -10.53
CA PHE A 220 -7.01 12.89 -9.12
C PHE A 220 -5.50 13.13 -8.93
N GLY A 221 -4.66 12.42 -9.69
CA GLY A 221 -3.21 12.62 -9.70
C GLY A 221 -2.80 14.06 -10.05
N GLU A 222 -3.47 14.68 -11.03
CA GLU A 222 -3.25 16.08 -11.41
C GLU A 222 -3.66 17.05 -10.29
N ARG A 223 -4.82 16.83 -9.65
CA ARG A 223 -5.26 17.64 -8.50
C ARG A 223 -4.30 17.52 -7.32
N MET A 224 -3.85 16.30 -7.04
CA MET A 224 -2.87 16.05 -5.98
C MET A 224 -1.54 16.76 -6.26
N ALA A 225 -1.05 16.69 -7.50
CA ALA A 225 0.17 17.38 -7.92
C ALA A 225 0.06 18.91 -7.82
N ALA A 226 -1.11 19.48 -8.15
CA ALA A 226 -1.37 20.91 -8.02
C ALA A 226 -1.29 21.40 -6.56
N GLN A 227 -1.68 20.56 -5.59
CA GLN A 227 -1.55 20.87 -4.15
C GLN A 227 -0.09 20.86 -3.67
N SER A 228 0.83 20.23 -4.42
CA SER A 228 2.25 20.12 -4.06
C SER A 228 3.07 21.34 -4.42
N GLY A 229 2.50 22.30 -5.13
CA GLY A 229 3.15 23.59 -5.49
C GLY A 229 3.35 24.53 -4.30
N GLY A 230 2.91 24.18 -3.09
CA GLY A 230 3.14 24.89 -1.84
C GLY A 230 4.40 24.45 -1.10
N ASN A 231 4.74 25.15 0.01
CA ASN A 231 5.93 24.86 0.82
C ASN A 231 5.90 23.49 1.54
N GLN A 232 4.75 22.82 1.60
CA GLN A 232 4.61 21.48 2.16
C GLN A 232 3.70 20.62 1.24
N PRO A 233 4.23 19.54 0.64
CA PRO A 233 3.40 18.62 -0.12
C PRO A 233 2.40 17.91 0.82
N PRO A 234 1.21 17.55 0.32
CA PRO A 234 0.26 16.73 1.08
C PRO A 234 0.92 15.49 1.69
N GLU A 235 0.54 15.09 2.91
CA GLU A 235 1.14 13.93 3.60
C GLU A 235 0.99 12.65 2.79
N PHE A 236 -0.13 12.48 2.09
CA PHE A 236 -0.34 11.39 1.14
C PHE A 236 0.80 11.28 0.10
N MET A 237 1.34 12.40 -0.38
CA MET A 237 2.46 12.37 -1.32
C MET A 237 3.80 12.02 -0.66
N SER A 238 3.94 12.23 0.63
CA SER A 238 5.14 11.83 1.38
C SER A 238 5.19 10.31 1.56
N THR A 239 4.04 9.69 1.77
CA THR A 239 3.89 8.23 1.90
C THR A 239 3.76 7.52 0.55
N HIS A 240 3.20 8.22 -0.47
CA HIS A 240 2.96 7.75 -1.84
C HIS A 240 3.61 8.70 -2.86
N PRO A 241 4.95 8.65 -3.01
CA PRO A 241 5.65 9.60 -3.85
C PRO A 241 5.14 9.62 -5.29
N SER A 242 4.71 10.80 -5.74
CA SER A 242 4.39 11.03 -7.15
C SER A 242 5.69 11.18 -7.93
N HIS A 243 5.89 10.32 -8.90
CA HIS A 243 6.93 10.52 -9.91
C HIS A 243 6.26 10.87 -11.25
N SER A 244 6.97 11.58 -12.11
CA SER A 244 6.45 12.09 -13.39
C SER A 244 5.88 11.02 -14.32
N THR A 245 6.23 9.75 -14.10
CA THR A 245 5.73 8.60 -14.87
C THR A 245 4.40 8.06 -14.37
N ARG A 246 3.98 8.38 -13.13
CA ARG A 246 2.79 7.76 -12.51
C ARG A 246 1.51 8.00 -13.31
N ILE A 247 1.25 9.24 -13.74
CA ILE A 247 0.08 9.56 -14.58
C ILE A 247 0.15 8.83 -15.93
N LYS A 248 1.36 8.72 -16.51
CA LYS A 248 1.58 7.97 -17.75
C LYS A 248 1.28 6.49 -17.54
N ASP A 249 1.72 5.90 -16.44
CA ASP A 249 1.51 4.49 -16.10
C ASP A 249 0.03 4.18 -15.82
N LEU A 250 -0.69 5.10 -15.15
CA LEU A 250 -2.15 5.02 -14.97
C LEU A 250 -2.86 4.95 -16.32
N ASN A 251 -2.51 5.84 -17.25
CA ASN A 251 -3.09 5.84 -18.59
C ASN A 251 -2.75 4.56 -19.38
N ALA A 252 -1.54 4.04 -19.25
CA ALA A 252 -1.13 2.80 -19.92
C ALA A 252 -1.90 1.57 -19.40
N ASN A 253 -2.28 1.53 -18.12
CA ASN A 253 -3.05 0.46 -17.49
C ASN A 253 -4.57 0.63 -17.62
N MET A 254 -5.05 1.76 -18.17
CA MET A 254 -6.46 2.12 -18.25
C MET A 254 -7.31 1.09 -19.01
N GLY A 255 -6.76 0.50 -20.07
CA GLY A 255 -7.50 -0.43 -20.94
C GLY A 255 -8.03 -1.67 -20.22
N GLU A 256 -7.29 -2.22 -19.25
CA GLU A 256 -7.75 -3.37 -18.45
C GLU A 256 -8.85 -2.94 -17.46
N ALA A 257 -8.67 -1.83 -16.75
CA ALA A 257 -9.64 -1.32 -15.80
C ALA A 257 -10.97 -0.94 -16.46
N MET A 258 -10.93 -0.33 -17.66
CA MET A 258 -12.11 0.02 -18.44
C MET A 258 -12.93 -1.20 -18.88
N LYS A 259 -12.31 -2.35 -19.17
CA LYS A 259 -13.06 -3.59 -19.46
C LYS A 259 -13.96 -3.97 -18.29
N TYR A 260 -13.42 -3.99 -17.06
CA TYR A 260 -14.18 -4.28 -15.85
C TYR A 260 -15.27 -3.24 -15.57
N TYR A 261 -14.97 -1.97 -15.78
CA TYR A 261 -15.94 -0.89 -15.61
C TYR A 261 -17.13 -1.05 -16.56
N LEU A 262 -16.88 -1.26 -17.85
CA LEU A 262 -17.94 -1.45 -18.87
C LEU A 262 -18.78 -2.71 -18.59
N GLN A 263 -18.15 -3.80 -18.16
CA GLN A 263 -18.88 -5.01 -17.75
C GLN A 263 -19.80 -4.76 -16.56
N THR A 264 -19.37 -3.96 -15.58
CA THR A 264 -20.19 -3.60 -14.42
C THR A 264 -21.37 -2.73 -14.82
N GLN A 265 -21.19 -1.81 -15.78
CA GLN A 265 -22.29 -0.96 -16.28
C GLN A 265 -23.33 -1.75 -17.08
N GLN A 266 -22.94 -2.82 -17.77
CA GLN A 266 -23.85 -3.68 -18.54
C GLN A 266 -24.61 -4.68 -17.68
N GLY A 267 -24.14 -4.98 -16.47
CA GLY A 267 -24.77 -5.92 -15.55
C GLY A 267 -25.70 -5.26 -14.51
N GLN A 268 -25.85 -3.94 -14.58
CA GLN A 268 -26.81 -3.15 -13.80
C GLN A 268 -28.06 -2.86 -14.64
#